data_a2bebf8ac37c5a38da10ff5828374c80
#
_entry.id   a2bebf8ac37c5a38da10ff5828374c80
#
_cell.length_a   1.000
_cell.length_b   1.000
_cell.length_c   1.000
_cell.angle_alpha   90.00
_cell.angle_beta   90.00
_cell.angle_gamma   90.00
#
_symmetry.space_group_name_H-M   'P 1'
#
loop_
_entity.id
_entity.type
_entity.pdbx_description
1 polymer ?
#
loop_
_entity_poly.entity_id
_entity_poly.type
_entity_poly.pdbx_seq_one_letter_code
_entity_poly.pdbx_strand_id
1 'polypeptide(L)'
;MGCCPVNHQVYRKETALMPITLRYGKGTVDLPAPLLREATTIAPKPVVPAADGAALLRDRLANPIGSLPLRALLRPGDSVAVPISDITRYSATEIFLEPLLAETDAAGIPRGRITLFVARGTHRAQTDAELAAIVGPEMASGIRVEQSDPDGEMAVLGVTSRGTRVQVYAPVMAHDRIVLTGTISFHYFAGFGGGRKALVPGCAHRDTAAATHFRVFEPGVPGKHPMARAGQLDGNPVHEDIDEAVAMANPAFLLNTLLTPDKKLFDAVAGDWRAAHREACDRYARIFRARVARRSPFVIASAGGWPKDINVIQSHKALDNAFRAVEPGGVLILLAECADGFGSPNFFHWFRFEDPAQLEVELRANYQIYGQTAHATLTKAHGCRVILVSSLSPGEVERMGMTPASSLDEALKKAEAALGELPPPLVIPDAGYVLPEAD
;
A
#
# COMPACT_ATOMS: atom_id res chain seq x y z
N MET A 1 -8.32 1.00 -39.48
CA MET A 1 -8.01 0.46 -38.16
C MET A 1 -6.50 0.61 -38.00
N GLY A 2 -6.04 1.71 -37.46
CA GLY A 2 -4.63 2.02 -37.32
C GLY A 2 -4.23 1.78 -35.87
N CYS A 3 -3.40 0.75 -35.62
CA CYS A 3 -2.70 0.59 -34.35
C CYS A 3 -1.74 1.76 -34.15
N CYS A 4 -2.01 2.61 -33.18
CA CYS A 4 -1.06 3.60 -32.70
C CYS A 4 0.06 2.88 -31.93
N PRO A 5 1.34 3.02 -32.32
CA PRO A 5 2.42 2.42 -31.57
C PRO A 5 2.59 3.18 -30.24
N VAL A 6 2.41 2.47 -29.14
CA VAL A 6 2.71 2.98 -27.79
C VAL A 6 4.23 3.17 -27.68
N ASN A 7 4.66 4.41 -27.66
CA ASN A 7 6.06 4.81 -27.55
C ASN A 7 6.64 4.33 -26.20
N HIS A 8 7.50 3.33 -26.23
CA HIS A 8 8.26 2.82 -25.10
C HIS A 8 9.44 3.77 -24.86
N GLN A 9 9.31 4.69 -23.89
CA GLN A 9 10.43 5.51 -23.45
C GLN A 9 11.31 4.75 -22.46
N VAL A 10 12.26 3.98 -23.00
CA VAL A 10 13.49 3.65 -22.30
C VAL A 10 14.36 4.91 -22.39
N TYR A 11 14.44 5.68 -21.31
CA TYR A 11 15.30 6.86 -21.27
C TYR A 11 16.77 6.42 -21.20
N ARG A 12 17.44 6.24 -22.34
CA ARG A 12 18.88 6.39 -22.39
C ARG A 12 19.19 7.90 -22.42
N LYS A 13 19.70 8.43 -21.32
CA LYS A 13 20.24 9.80 -21.29
C LYS A 13 21.68 9.78 -21.82
N GLU A 14 21.87 10.23 -23.04
CA GLU A 14 23.10 10.91 -23.41
C GLU A 14 22.95 12.38 -23.03
N THR A 15 23.78 12.83 -22.13
CA THR A 15 24.21 14.18 -21.73
C THR A 15 24.24 14.35 -20.23
N ALA A 16 25.41 14.71 -19.70
CA ALA A 16 25.76 14.98 -18.29
C ALA A 16 25.12 14.00 -17.30
N LEU A 17 25.90 13.03 -16.83
CA LEU A 17 25.49 12.03 -15.85
C LEU A 17 24.84 12.71 -14.64
N MET A 18 23.51 12.80 -14.67
CA MET A 18 22.77 13.24 -13.48
C MET A 18 22.92 12.15 -12.43
N PRO A 19 23.27 12.51 -11.19
CA PRO A 19 23.36 11.52 -10.11
C PRO A 19 22.01 10.81 -9.94
N ILE A 20 22.03 9.48 -9.77
CA ILE A 20 20.88 8.72 -9.31
C ILE A 20 20.96 8.68 -7.80
N THR A 21 20.09 9.43 -7.16
CA THR A 21 20.01 9.56 -5.71
C THR A 21 18.92 8.65 -5.19
N LEU A 22 19.24 7.79 -4.22
CA LEU A 22 18.37 6.83 -3.59
C LEU A 22 18.05 7.30 -2.18
N ARG A 23 16.77 7.37 -1.80
CA ARG A 23 16.37 7.74 -0.44
C ARG A 23 16.67 6.58 0.52
N TYR A 24 17.18 6.92 1.71
CA TYR A 24 17.54 5.97 2.76
C TYR A 24 17.36 6.65 4.13
N GLY A 25 16.50 6.15 4.97
CA GLY A 25 16.14 6.80 6.21
C GLY A 25 15.69 8.26 5.97
N LYS A 26 16.25 9.17 6.73
CA LYS A 26 16.02 10.63 6.56
C LYS A 26 16.99 11.28 5.58
N GLY A 27 17.88 10.52 4.98
CA GLY A 27 18.90 10.97 4.04
C GLY A 27 18.79 10.35 2.65
N THR A 28 19.88 10.44 1.93
CA THR A 28 20.04 9.92 0.58
C THR A 28 21.40 9.25 0.39
N VAL A 29 21.46 8.32 -0.55
CA VAL A 29 22.69 7.64 -0.98
C VAL A 29 22.77 7.79 -2.50
N ASP A 30 23.90 8.26 -3.02
CA ASP A 30 24.12 8.39 -4.45
C ASP A 30 24.70 7.09 -5.04
N LEU A 31 24.26 6.76 -6.25
CA LEU A 31 24.83 5.64 -6.98
C LEU A 31 26.25 6.00 -7.46
N PRO A 32 27.27 5.12 -7.27
CA PRO A 32 28.64 5.38 -7.71
C PRO A 32 28.73 5.67 -9.21
N ALA A 33 29.58 6.62 -9.59
CA ALA A 33 29.74 7.09 -10.96
C ALA A 33 30.01 5.98 -12.02
N PRO A 34 30.78 4.91 -11.74
CA PRO A 34 30.94 3.81 -12.69
C PRO A 34 29.64 3.14 -13.08
N LEU A 35 28.74 2.92 -12.11
CA LEU A 35 27.44 2.28 -12.33
C LEU A 35 26.42 3.20 -13.01
N LEU A 36 26.54 4.54 -12.84
CA LEU A 36 25.64 5.52 -13.46
C LEU A 36 25.62 5.45 -14.98
N ARG A 37 26.76 5.13 -15.61
CA ARG A 37 26.89 5.12 -17.08
C ARG A 37 26.06 4.04 -17.75
N GLU A 38 25.85 2.93 -17.07
CA GLU A 38 25.22 1.74 -17.60
C GLU A 38 23.86 1.44 -16.94
N ALA A 39 23.51 2.19 -15.89
CA ALA A 39 22.28 1.99 -15.15
C ALA A 39 21.04 2.27 -16.00
N THR A 40 20.09 1.34 -15.92
CA THR A 40 18.72 1.59 -16.40
C THR A 40 17.83 1.91 -15.21
N THR A 41 17.20 3.09 -15.23
CA THR A 41 16.33 3.52 -14.13
C THR A 41 14.88 3.23 -14.44
N ILE A 42 14.17 2.59 -13.49
CA ILE A 42 12.72 2.43 -13.50
C ILE A 42 12.13 3.47 -12.55
N ALA A 43 11.36 4.38 -13.11
CA ALA A 43 10.66 5.44 -12.37
C ALA A 43 9.19 5.51 -12.79
N PRO A 44 8.30 6.08 -11.95
CA PRO A 44 6.93 6.33 -12.37
C PRO A 44 6.90 7.34 -13.52
N LYS A 45 5.80 7.35 -14.27
CA LYS A 45 5.58 8.43 -15.24
C LYS A 45 5.50 9.77 -14.51
N PRO A 46 6.01 10.84 -15.10
CA PRO A 46 5.89 12.18 -14.50
C PRO A 46 4.42 12.54 -14.27
N VAL A 47 4.12 13.05 -13.08
CA VAL A 47 2.82 13.62 -12.75
C VAL A 47 3.01 15.02 -12.16
N VAL A 48 2.07 15.89 -12.43
CA VAL A 48 2.05 17.25 -11.88
C VAL A 48 1.07 17.25 -10.71
N PRO A 49 1.50 17.61 -9.49
CA PRO A 49 0.60 17.81 -8.36
C PRO A 49 -0.47 18.86 -8.70
N ALA A 50 -1.67 18.70 -8.15
CA ALA A 50 -2.73 19.69 -8.30
C ALA A 50 -2.28 21.01 -7.65
N ALA A 51 -2.44 22.11 -8.39
CA ALA A 51 -2.13 23.44 -7.88
C ALA A 51 -3.08 23.86 -6.73
N ASP A 52 -4.35 23.42 -6.81
CA ASP A 52 -5.36 23.56 -5.75
C ASP A 52 -6.03 22.18 -5.54
N GLY A 53 -5.62 21.50 -4.48
CA GLY A 53 -6.16 20.19 -4.14
C GLY A 53 -7.63 20.22 -3.73
N ALA A 54 -8.07 21.27 -3.07
CA ALA A 54 -9.47 21.41 -2.67
C ALA A 54 -10.38 21.67 -3.87
N ALA A 55 -9.95 22.48 -4.83
CA ALA A 55 -10.69 22.70 -6.09
C ALA A 55 -10.80 21.41 -6.91
N LEU A 56 -9.71 20.63 -7.02
CA LEU A 56 -9.73 19.31 -7.65
C LEU A 56 -10.76 18.39 -6.98
N LEU A 57 -10.77 18.33 -5.67
CA LEU A 57 -11.68 17.46 -4.91
C LEU A 57 -13.13 17.89 -5.07
N ARG A 58 -13.43 19.20 -5.05
CA ARG A 58 -14.77 19.72 -5.33
C ARG A 58 -15.23 19.33 -6.74
N ASP A 59 -14.37 19.42 -7.75
CA ASP A 59 -14.70 18.96 -9.11
C ASP A 59 -15.03 17.46 -9.15
N ARG A 60 -14.23 16.61 -8.50
CA ARG A 60 -14.48 15.17 -8.46
C ARG A 60 -15.77 14.79 -7.72
N LEU A 61 -16.10 15.49 -6.64
CA LEU A 61 -17.34 15.30 -5.89
C LEU A 61 -18.56 15.79 -6.67
N ALA A 62 -18.42 16.84 -7.48
CA ALA A 62 -19.48 17.32 -8.37
C ALA A 62 -19.71 16.40 -9.59
N ASN A 63 -18.67 15.70 -10.05
CA ASN A 63 -18.68 14.82 -11.23
C ASN A 63 -18.33 13.37 -10.83
N PRO A 64 -19.15 12.70 -10.01
CA PRO A 64 -18.85 11.37 -9.49
C PRO A 64 -18.97 10.28 -10.55
N ILE A 65 -18.21 9.21 -10.37
CA ILE A 65 -18.17 8.04 -11.24
C ILE A 65 -19.28 7.06 -10.81
N GLY A 66 -20.18 6.73 -11.70
CA GLY A 66 -21.18 5.67 -11.51
C GLY A 66 -22.23 5.94 -10.44
N SER A 67 -22.36 7.18 -9.96
CA SER A 67 -23.38 7.58 -8.98
C SER A 67 -23.82 9.03 -9.16
N LEU A 68 -24.82 9.43 -8.40
CA LEU A 68 -25.15 10.85 -8.20
C LEU A 68 -24.12 11.50 -7.26
N PRO A 69 -23.99 12.86 -7.26
CA PRO A 69 -23.23 13.59 -6.25
C PRO A 69 -23.65 13.21 -4.83
N LEU A 70 -22.70 13.22 -3.87
CA LEU A 70 -22.95 12.77 -2.49
C LEU A 70 -24.14 13.51 -1.87
N ARG A 71 -24.22 14.84 -2.06
CA ARG A 71 -25.34 15.66 -1.58
C ARG A 71 -26.73 15.18 -2.03
N ALA A 72 -26.82 14.50 -3.20
CA ALA A 72 -28.07 13.98 -3.71
C ALA A 72 -28.40 12.55 -3.21
N LEU A 73 -27.43 11.86 -2.62
CA LEU A 73 -27.58 10.53 -2.02
C LEU A 73 -27.97 10.60 -0.53
N LEU A 74 -27.64 11.71 0.13
CA LEU A 74 -27.93 11.96 1.54
C LEU A 74 -29.34 12.57 1.69
N ARG A 75 -29.96 12.30 2.83
CA ARG A 75 -31.27 12.87 3.22
C ARG A 75 -31.11 13.75 4.44
N PRO A 76 -31.84 14.86 4.57
CA PRO A 76 -31.83 15.65 5.81
C PRO A 76 -32.13 14.75 7.01
N GLY A 77 -31.26 14.79 8.01
CA GLY A 77 -31.38 13.96 9.22
C GLY A 77 -30.60 12.64 9.19
N ASP A 78 -30.05 12.21 8.04
CA ASP A 78 -29.14 11.05 8.01
C ASP A 78 -27.95 11.28 8.95
N SER A 79 -27.47 10.23 9.57
CA SER A 79 -26.16 10.18 10.22
C SER A 79 -25.14 9.57 9.26
N VAL A 80 -23.91 10.10 9.27
CA VAL A 80 -22.88 9.73 8.28
C VAL A 80 -21.63 9.23 8.98
N ALA A 81 -21.27 7.98 8.73
CA ALA A 81 -19.99 7.40 9.11
C ALA A 81 -18.96 7.61 7.98
N VAL A 82 -17.80 8.15 8.32
CA VAL A 82 -16.68 8.37 7.38
C VAL A 82 -15.45 7.65 7.90
N PRO A 83 -15.21 6.38 7.51
CA PRO A 83 -13.95 5.71 7.78
C PRO A 83 -12.79 6.44 7.09
N ILE A 84 -11.78 6.87 7.87
CA ILE A 84 -10.57 7.56 7.42
C ILE A 84 -9.33 6.74 7.77
N SER A 85 -8.23 6.95 7.04
CA SER A 85 -6.97 6.25 7.29
C SER A 85 -6.33 6.67 8.61
N ASP A 86 -5.61 5.74 9.25
CA ASP A 86 -4.77 6.02 10.41
C ASP A 86 -3.46 6.74 10.01
N ILE A 87 -2.67 7.16 11.00
CA ILE A 87 -1.42 7.91 10.80
C ILE A 87 -0.40 7.16 9.93
N THR A 88 -0.46 5.82 9.87
CA THR A 88 0.47 5.00 9.09
C THR A 88 0.20 5.02 7.59
N ARG A 89 -0.98 5.52 7.18
CA ARG A 89 -1.43 5.58 5.79
C ARG A 89 -1.92 6.96 5.42
N TYR A 90 -1.00 7.87 5.17
CA TYR A 90 -1.35 9.22 4.74
C TYR A 90 -2.27 9.18 3.51
N SER A 91 -3.43 9.80 3.62
CA SER A 91 -4.47 9.86 2.59
C SER A 91 -4.90 11.28 2.22
N ALA A 92 -4.19 12.30 2.70
CA ALA A 92 -4.53 13.71 2.54
C ALA A 92 -5.91 14.06 3.12
N THR A 93 -6.23 13.48 4.29
CA THR A 93 -7.52 13.68 4.97
C THR A 93 -7.77 15.15 5.26
N GLU A 94 -6.76 15.87 5.73
CA GLU A 94 -6.79 17.31 6.00
C GLU A 94 -7.09 18.18 4.76
N ILE A 95 -6.91 17.62 3.55
CA ILE A 95 -7.19 18.32 2.29
C ILE A 95 -8.60 17.96 1.78
N PHE A 96 -9.00 16.70 1.86
CA PHE A 96 -10.28 16.27 1.30
C PHE A 96 -11.46 16.47 2.23
N LEU A 97 -11.22 16.66 3.51
CA LEU A 97 -12.30 16.67 4.51
C LEU A 97 -13.22 17.90 4.33
N GLU A 98 -12.69 19.09 4.15
CA GLU A 98 -13.51 20.29 3.89
C GLU A 98 -14.41 20.13 2.64
N PRO A 99 -13.88 19.75 1.44
CA PRO A 99 -14.73 19.52 0.28
C PRO A 99 -15.80 18.42 0.48
N LEU A 100 -15.47 17.36 1.21
CA LEU A 100 -16.42 16.30 1.53
C LEU A 100 -17.53 16.79 2.45
N LEU A 101 -17.17 17.58 3.46
CA LEU A 101 -18.11 18.14 4.42
C LEU A 101 -19.01 19.21 3.78
N ALA A 102 -18.53 19.93 2.77
CA ALA A 102 -19.36 20.85 1.99
C ALA A 102 -20.49 20.12 1.25
N GLU A 103 -20.27 18.87 0.79
CA GLU A 103 -21.32 18.04 0.21
C GLU A 103 -22.37 17.63 1.27
N THR A 104 -21.94 17.32 2.49
CA THR A 104 -22.88 16.97 3.59
C THR A 104 -23.67 18.20 4.06
N ASP A 105 -23.04 19.37 4.14
CA ASP A 105 -23.69 20.64 4.46
C ASP A 105 -24.76 21.00 3.42
N ALA A 106 -24.42 20.83 2.12
CA ALA A 106 -25.36 21.05 1.02
C ALA A 106 -26.57 20.09 1.05
N ALA A 107 -26.40 18.90 1.65
CA ALA A 107 -27.49 17.96 1.91
C ALA A 107 -28.29 18.27 3.19
N GLY A 108 -27.91 19.30 3.94
CA GLY A 108 -28.55 19.67 5.20
C GLY A 108 -28.19 18.75 6.38
N ILE A 109 -27.03 18.09 6.35
CA ILE A 109 -26.53 17.24 7.41
C ILE A 109 -25.73 18.05 8.43
N PRO A 110 -26.16 18.20 9.68
CA PRO A 110 -25.40 18.93 10.69
C PRO A 110 -24.09 18.21 11.04
N ARG A 111 -23.02 18.96 11.34
CA ARG A 111 -21.69 18.41 11.71
C ARG A 111 -21.77 17.37 12.85
N GLY A 112 -22.62 17.58 13.85
CA GLY A 112 -22.85 16.63 14.94
C GLY A 112 -23.49 15.29 14.53
N ARG A 113 -23.95 15.15 13.27
CA ARG A 113 -24.46 13.90 12.70
C ARG A 113 -23.40 13.15 11.88
N ILE A 114 -22.17 13.67 11.81
CA ILE A 114 -21.06 13.09 11.08
C ILE A 114 -20.04 12.55 12.09
N THR A 115 -19.59 11.33 11.91
CA THR A 115 -18.53 10.72 12.71
C THR A 115 -17.41 10.25 11.80
N LEU A 116 -16.20 10.75 12.04
CA LEU A 116 -14.97 10.25 11.41
C LEU A 116 -14.49 9.05 12.23
N PHE A 117 -14.34 7.89 11.58
CA PHE A 117 -13.80 6.69 12.21
C PHE A 117 -12.36 6.46 11.73
N VAL A 118 -11.37 6.63 12.61
CA VAL A 118 -9.99 6.29 12.29
C VAL A 118 -9.86 4.78 12.21
N ALA A 119 -9.67 4.28 11.01
CA ALA A 119 -9.64 2.88 10.64
C ALA A 119 -8.28 2.25 11.00
N ARG A 120 -8.04 1.99 12.28
CA ARG A 120 -6.74 1.50 12.76
C ARG A 120 -6.49 0.02 12.51
N GLY A 121 -7.52 -0.77 12.19
CA GLY A 121 -7.39 -2.22 12.08
C GLY A 121 -6.79 -2.80 13.35
N THR A 122 -5.70 -3.54 13.22
CA THR A 122 -4.95 -4.13 14.36
C THR A 122 -3.78 -3.27 14.84
N HIS A 123 -3.65 -2.03 14.34
CA HIS A 123 -2.63 -1.09 14.83
C HIS A 123 -3.00 -0.55 16.22
N ARG A 124 -2.01 0.06 16.91
CA ARG A 124 -2.26 0.76 18.18
C ARG A 124 -3.23 1.93 17.99
N ALA A 125 -3.85 2.36 19.06
CA ALA A 125 -4.61 3.61 19.07
C ALA A 125 -3.69 4.80 18.74
N GLN A 126 -4.25 5.79 18.05
CA GLN A 126 -3.59 7.05 17.76
C GLN A 126 -3.64 7.96 18.98
N THR A 127 -2.61 8.78 19.17
CA THR A 127 -2.61 9.85 20.17
C THR A 127 -3.46 11.03 19.71
N ASP A 128 -3.84 11.93 20.61
CA ASP A 128 -4.60 13.15 20.27
C ASP A 128 -3.85 14.03 19.26
N ALA A 129 -2.52 14.12 19.38
CA ALA A 129 -1.69 14.85 18.43
C ALA A 129 -1.70 14.20 17.04
N GLU A 130 -1.71 12.86 16.96
CA GLU A 130 -1.83 12.13 15.70
C GLU A 130 -3.23 12.30 15.11
N LEU A 131 -4.30 12.27 15.92
CA LEU A 131 -5.66 12.55 15.45
C LEU A 131 -5.77 13.96 14.88
N ALA A 132 -5.22 14.96 15.58
CA ALA A 132 -5.17 16.34 15.10
C ALA A 132 -4.39 16.46 13.77
N ALA A 133 -3.30 15.72 13.62
CA ALA A 133 -2.52 15.70 12.38
C ALA A 133 -3.26 15.01 11.21
N ILE A 134 -4.07 13.98 11.49
CA ILE A 134 -4.88 13.28 10.47
C ILE A 134 -6.04 14.15 10.00
N VAL A 135 -6.78 14.73 10.93
CA VAL A 135 -8.03 15.47 10.64
C VAL A 135 -7.76 16.92 10.20
N GLY A 136 -6.68 17.51 10.73
CA GLY A 136 -6.31 18.88 10.40
C GLY A 136 -7.26 19.92 10.99
N PRO A 137 -7.51 21.05 10.26
CA PRO A 137 -8.31 22.17 10.78
C PRO A 137 -9.73 21.78 11.19
N GLU A 138 -10.30 20.75 10.58
CA GLU A 138 -11.67 20.31 10.85
C GLU A 138 -11.85 19.64 12.23
N MET A 139 -10.76 19.38 12.97
CA MET A 139 -10.87 18.96 14.38
C MET A 139 -11.67 19.92 15.26
N ALA A 140 -11.64 21.22 14.93
CA ALA A 140 -12.38 22.25 15.66
C ALA A 140 -13.81 22.48 15.15
N SER A 141 -14.23 21.77 14.08
CA SER A 141 -15.54 22.01 13.42
C SER A 141 -16.75 21.40 14.15
N GLY A 142 -16.54 20.71 15.28
CA GLY A 142 -17.58 20.01 16.02
C GLY A 142 -17.93 18.62 15.48
N ILE A 143 -17.12 18.09 14.57
CA ILE A 143 -17.24 16.72 14.08
C ILE A 143 -16.76 15.74 15.17
N ARG A 144 -17.48 14.65 15.34
CA ARG A 144 -17.04 13.57 16.20
C ARG A 144 -15.92 12.77 15.52
N VAL A 145 -14.82 12.56 16.24
CA VAL A 145 -13.72 11.67 15.80
C VAL A 145 -13.65 10.49 16.77
N GLU A 146 -13.70 9.29 16.22
CA GLU A 146 -13.65 8.04 16.98
C GLU A 146 -12.65 7.10 16.34
N GLN A 147 -11.95 6.30 17.15
CA GLN A 147 -11.05 5.27 16.63
C GLN A 147 -11.77 3.93 16.63
N SER A 148 -11.73 3.20 15.52
CA SER A 148 -12.29 1.84 15.49
C SER A 148 -11.54 0.94 16.47
N ASP A 149 -12.28 0.10 17.19
CA ASP A 149 -11.67 -0.89 18.08
C ASP A 149 -11.87 -2.31 17.50
N PRO A 150 -10.78 -3.03 17.12
CA PRO A 150 -10.88 -4.37 16.56
C PRO A 150 -11.38 -5.44 17.55
N ASP A 151 -11.47 -5.10 18.83
CA ASP A 151 -11.98 -5.97 19.92
C ASP A 151 -13.24 -5.40 20.57
N GLY A 152 -13.74 -4.27 20.07
CA GLY A 152 -14.94 -3.61 20.57
C GLY A 152 -16.24 -4.31 20.16
N GLU A 153 -17.36 -3.64 20.37
CA GLU A 153 -18.64 -4.14 19.93
C GLU A 153 -18.74 -4.21 18.40
N MET A 154 -19.20 -5.35 17.88
CA MET A 154 -19.25 -5.64 16.45
C MET A 154 -20.67 -5.92 15.95
N ALA A 155 -21.01 -5.34 14.83
CA ALA A 155 -22.15 -5.76 14.02
C ALA A 155 -21.73 -6.95 13.13
N VAL A 156 -22.44 -8.06 13.21
CA VAL A 156 -22.24 -9.23 12.35
C VAL A 156 -23.06 -9.04 11.08
N LEU A 157 -22.40 -8.91 9.94
CA LEU A 157 -23.06 -8.61 8.66
C LEU A 157 -23.40 -9.87 7.85
N GLY A 158 -22.64 -10.95 8.05
CA GLY A 158 -22.83 -12.21 7.32
C GLY A 158 -21.54 -13.00 7.18
N VAL A 159 -21.53 -13.87 6.18
CA VAL A 159 -20.36 -14.71 5.81
C VAL A 159 -20.16 -14.59 4.30
N THR A 160 -18.94 -14.32 3.86
CA THR A 160 -18.62 -14.26 2.43
C THR A 160 -18.69 -15.64 1.78
N SER A 161 -18.76 -15.68 0.47
CA SER A 161 -18.71 -16.92 -0.34
C SER A 161 -17.45 -17.76 -0.07
N ARG A 162 -16.38 -17.10 0.43
CA ARG A 162 -15.13 -17.74 0.84
C ARG A 162 -15.09 -18.15 2.33
N GLY A 163 -16.21 -18.01 3.05
CA GLY A 163 -16.32 -18.40 4.46
C GLY A 163 -15.74 -17.38 5.45
N THR A 164 -15.50 -16.14 5.07
CA THR A 164 -15.09 -15.09 6.00
C THR A 164 -16.30 -14.55 6.75
N ARG A 165 -16.35 -14.72 8.07
CA ARG A 165 -17.34 -14.08 8.92
C ARG A 165 -17.06 -12.58 8.98
N VAL A 166 -18.00 -11.78 8.49
CA VAL A 166 -17.86 -10.33 8.41
C VAL A 166 -18.42 -9.67 9.66
N GLN A 167 -17.52 -9.06 10.43
CA GLN A 167 -17.82 -8.31 11.65
C GLN A 167 -17.20 -6.93 11.54
N VAL A 168 -18.02 -5.89 11.56
CA VAL A 168 -17.61 -4.49 11.45
C VAL A 168 -17.94 -3.78 12.75
N TYR A 169 -17.10 -2.84 13.16
CA TYR A 169 -17.27 -2.05 14.39
C TYR A 169 -18.68 -1.45 14.45
N ALA A 170 -19.44 -1.83 15.48
CA ALA A 170 -20.87 -1.53 15.58
C ALA A 170 -21.18 -0.03 15.49
N PRO A 171 -20.40 0.89 16.08
CA PRO A 171 -20.64 2.32 15.92
C PRO A 171 -20.60 2.80 14.46
N VAL A 172 -19.78 2.22 13.57
CA VAL A 172 -19.82 2.54 12.13
C VAL A 172 -21.16 2.14 11.53
N MET A 173 -21.63 0.93 11.85
CA MET A 173 -22.86 0.36 11.31
C MET A 173 -24.14 0.98 11.91
N ALA A 174 -24.03 1.73 13.00
CA ALA A 174 -25.14 2.48 13.61
C ALA A 174 -25.52 3.76 12.83
N HIS A 175 -24.75 4.14 11.80
CA HIS A 175 -25.03 5.30 10.96
C HIS A 175 -25.89 4.92 9.75
N ASP A 176 -26.72 5.86 9.31
CA ASP A 176 -27.62 5.68 8.16
C ASP A 176 -26.85 5.58 6.84
N ARG A 177 -25.69 6.23 6.75
CA ARG A 177 -24.83 6.27 5.55
C ARG A 177 -23.36 6.05 5.90
N ILE A 178 -22.68 5.30 5.03
CA ILE A 178 -21.23 5.10 5.11
C ILE A 178 -20.60 5.70 3.87
N VAL A 179 -19.64 6.61 4.05
CA VAL A 179 -18.84 7.22 2.99
C VAL A 179 -17.41 6.77 3.13
N LEU A 180 -16.95 5.91 2.23
CA LEU A 180 -15.60 5.35 2.26
C LEU A 180 -14.57 6.38 1.81
N THR A 181 -13.44 6.49 2.54
CA THR A 181 -12.33 7.35 2.14
C THR A 181 -10.98 6.65 2.22
N GLY A 182 -10.01 7.11 1.43
CA GLY A 182 -8.65 6.56 1.48
C GLY A 182 -7.79 7.02 0.31
N THR A 183 -6.60 6.44 0.20
CA THR A 183 -5.67 6.68 -0.91
C THR A 183 -5.36 5.39 -1.65
N ILE A 184 -5.19 5.51 -2.97
CA ILE A 184 -4.81 4.37 -3.81
C ILE A 184 -3.29 4.18 -3.77
N SER A 185 -2.89 2.95 -3.58
CA SER A 185 -1.51 2.48 -3.74
C SER A 185 -1.50 1.00 -4.06
N PHE A 186 -0.43 0.48 -4.64
CA PHE A 186 -0.28 -0.98 -4.77
C PHE A 186 -0.23 -1.66 -3.43
N HIS A 187 -0.82 -2.85 -3.36
CA HIS A 187 -0.80 -3.68 -2.18
C HIS A 187 -0.35 -5.09 -2.54
N TYR A 188 0.70 -5.59 -1.90
CA TYR A 188 1.45 -6.78 -2.31
C TYR A 188 0.64 -8.09 -2.39
N PHE A 189 -0.54 -8.16 -1.77
CA PHE A 189 -1.46 -9.30 -1.91
C PHE A 189 -2.90 -8.90 -2.23
N ALA A 190 -3.41 -7.76 -1.82
CA ALA A 190 -4.80 -7.33 -2.08
C ALA A 190 -4.95 -6.53 -3.40
N GLY A 191 -3.89 -6.47 -4.21
CA GLY A 191 -3.87 -5.71 -5.45
C GLY A 191 -3.64 -4.23 -5.21
N PHE A 192 -4.64 -3.56 -4.62
CA PHE A 192 -4.60 -2.13 -4.31
C PHE A 192 -5.14 -1.82 -2.90
N GLY A 193 -4.76 -0.65 -2.39
CA GLY A 193 -5.39 0.00 -1.24
C GLY A 193 -6.68 0.72 -1.61
N GLY A 194 -7.04 1.76 -0.85
CA GLY A 194 -8.22 2.59 -1.08
C GLY A 194 -9.29 2.44 -0.01
N GLY A 195 -10.32 3.30 -0.08
CA GLY A 195 -11.29 3.49 0.99
C GLY A 195 -12.08 2.27 1.42
N ARG A 196 -12.35 1.30 0.54
CA ARG A 196 -12.97 0.03 0.95
C ARG A 196 -12.18 -0.70 2.04
N LYS A 197 -10.83 -0.55 2.02
CA LYS A 197 -9.98 -1.12 3.07
C LYS A 197 -10.02 -0.34 4.38
N ALA A 198 -10.50 0.89 4.40
CA ALA A 198 -10.77 1.60 5.63
C ALA A 198 -11.94 0.96 6.40
N LEU A 199 -12.91 0.36 5.69
CA LEU A 199 -13.98 -0.39 6.33
C LEU A 199 -13.54 -1.82 6.66
N VAL A 200 -13.10 -2.59 5.66
CA VAL A 200 -12.60 -3.95 5.84
C VAL A 200 -11.20 -4.06 5.23
N PRO A 201 -10.16 -4.27 6.05
CA PRO A 201 -10.14 -4.65 7.47
C PRO A 201 -10.06 -3.50 8.49
N GLY A 202 -10.07 -2.22 8.08
CA GLY A 202 -9.72 -1.07 8.92
C GLY A 202 -10.67 -0.83 10.11
N CYS A 203 -11.97 -1.02 9.93
CA CYS A 203 -12.98 -0.96 10.98
C CYS A 203 -13.60 -2.35 11.27
N ALA A 204 -12.91 -3.43 10.93
CA ALA A 204 -13.39 -4.79 11.15
C ALA A 204 -12.78 -5.43 12.40
N HIS A 205 -13.45 -6.47 12.90
CA HIS A 205 -12.92 -7.33 13.95
C HIS A 205 -11.61 -7.99 13.50
N ARG A 206 -10.71 -8.25 14.46
CA ARG A 206 -9.41 -8.88 14.17
C ARG A 206 -9.52 -10.21 13.41
N ASP A 207 -10.55 -11.02 13.72
CA ASP A 207 -10.76 -12.31 13.03
C ASP A 207 -11.22 -12.11 11.58
N THR A 208 -12.04 -11.11 11.30
CA THR A 208 -12.40 -10.73 9.91
C THR A 208 -11.18 -10.25 9.16
N ALA A 209 -10.34 -9.42 9.80
CA ALA A 209 -9.08 -8.98 9.21
C ALA A 209 -8.14 -10.16 8.94
N ALA A 210 -7.99 -11.07 9.88
CA ALA A 210 -7.18 -12.28 9.74
C ALA A 210 -7.72 -13.19 8.61
N ALA A 211 -9.03 -13.44 8.59
CA ALA A 211 -9.67 -14.29 7.59
C ALA A 211 -9.49 -13.74 6.16
N THR A 212 -9.72 -12.42 5.95
CA THR A 212 -9.50 -11.79 4.64
C THR A 212 -8.04 -11.84 4.20
N HIS A 213 -7.09 -11.68 5.13
CA HIS A 213 -5.65 -11.78 4.84
C HIS A 213 -5.23 -13.22 4.56
N PHE A 214 -5.85 -14.20 5.21
CA PHE A 214 -5.58 -15.62 4.96
C PHE A 214 -5.92 -16.05 3.53
N ARG A 215 -6.82 -15.33 2.84
CA ARG A 215 -7.13 -15.59 1.41
C ARG A 215 -5.93 -15.45 0.47
N VAL A 216 -4.79 -14.99 0.96
CA VAL A 216 -3.53 -15.03 0.22
C VAL A 216 -3.09 -16.44 -0.12
N PHE A 217 -3.55 -17.45 0.63
CA PHE A 217 -3.28 -18.86 0.42
C PHE A 217 -4.51 -19.57 -0.17
N GLU A 218 -4.29 -20.35 -1.21
CA GLU A 218 -5.34 -21.23 -1.76
C GLU A 218 -5.39 -22.54 -0.96
N PRO A 219 -6.58 -23.06 -0.61
CA PRO A 219 -6.69 -24.36 0.04
C PRO A 219 -6.09 -25.48 -0.81
N GLY A 220 -5.22 -26.31 -0.22
CA GLY A 220 -4.62 -27.47 -0.88
C GLY A 220 -3.53 -27.17 -1.91
N VAL A 221 -3.21 -25.89 -2.17
CA VAL A 221 -2.14 -25.48 -3.09
C VAL A 221 -1.00 -24.84 -2.30
N PRO A 222 0.25 -25.33 -2.42
CA PRO A 222 1.40 -24.72 -1.77
C PRO A 222 1.68 -23.31 -2.29
N GLY A 223 2.14 -22.44 -1.40
CA GLY A 223 2.54 -21.09 -1.73
C GLY A 223 1.38 -20.08 -1.77
N LYS A 224 1.74 -18.88 -2.12
CA LYS A 224 0.82 -17.76 -2.27
C LYS A 224 0.01 -17.91 -3.56
N HIS A 225 -1.30 -17.67 -3.49
CA HIS A 225 -2.17 -17.65 -4.67
C HIS A 225 -1.61 -16.69 -5.75
N PRO A 226 -1.46 -17.13 -7.02
CA PRO A 226 -0.77 -16.36 -8.05
C PRO A 226 -1.44 -15.02 -8.36
N MET A 227 -2.78 -14.92 -8.19
CA MET A 227 -3.52 -13.68 -8.37
C MET A 227 -3.52 -12.77 -7.14
N ALA A 228 -3.12 -13.26 -5.95
CA ALA A 228 -2.99 -12.44 -4.74
C ALA A 228 -1.70 -11.60 -4.80
N ARG A 229 -1.64 -10.63 -5.71
CA ARG A 229 -0.43 -9.84 -6.01
C ARG A 229 -0.75 -8.36 -6.21
N ALA A 230 0.29 -7.53 -6.10
CA ALA A 230 0.18 -6.09 -6.33
C ALA A 230 -0.33 -5.81 -7.76
N GLY A 231 -1.23 -4.83 -7.87
CA GLY A 231 -1.80 -4.41 -9.14
C GLY A 231 -2.88 -5.33 -9.73
N GLN A 232 -3.30 -6.40 -9.03
CA GLN A 232 -4.26 -7.38 -9.49
C GLN A 232 -5.58 -7.27 -8.70
N LEU A 233 -6.69 -7.00 -9.39
CA LEU A 233 -8.04 -7.01 -8.81
C LEU A 233 -8.80 -8.28 -9.19
N ASP A 234 -9.08 -8.47 -10.46
CA ASP A 234 -9.91 -9.59 -10.94
C ASP A 234 -9.21 -10.94 -10.70
N GLY A 235 -9.93 -11.88 -10.12
CA GLY A 235 -9.41 -13.18 -9.72
C GLY A 235 -8.49 -13.15 -8.49
N ASN A 236 -8.31 -12.00 -7.85
CA ASN A 236 -7.54 -11.90 -6.62
C ASN A 236 -8.43 -12.26 -5.41
N PRO A 237 -8.22 -13.42 -4.77
CA PRO A 237 -9.13 -13.90 -3.72
C PRO A 237 -9.21 -12.98 -2.51
N VAL A 238 -8.14 -12.25 -2.19
CA VAL A 238 -8.12 -11.28 -1.10
C VAL A 238 -8.95 -10.04 -1.45
N HIS A 239 -8.82 -9.55 -2.70
CA HIS A 239 -9.61 -8.43 -3.17
C HIS A 239 -11.10 -8.75 -3.17
N GLU A 240 -11.46 -9.89 -3.77
CA GLU A 240 -12.85 -10.31 -3.94
C GLU A 240 -13.53 -10.59 -2.60
N ASP A 241 -12.83 -11.20 -1.65
CA ASP A 241 -13.36 -11.45 -0.30
C ASP A 241 -13.60 -10.14 0.49
N ILE A 242 -12.67 -9.17 0.39
CA ILE A 242 -12.83 -7.83 0.96
C ILE A 242 -13.99 -7.09 0.28
N ASP A 243 -14.12 -7.19 -1.04
CA ASP A 243 -15.15 -6.51 -1.81
C ASP A 243 -16.55 -7.04 -1.46
N GLU A 244 -16.69 -8.35 -1.31
CA GLU A 244 -17.92 -8.99 -0.85
C GLU A 244 -18.25 -8.57 0.59
N ALA A 245 -17.27 -8.56 1.50
CA ALA A 245 -17.44 -8.12 2.87
C ALA A 245 -17.90 -6.65 2.97
N VAL A 246 -17.30 -5.76 2.19
CA VAL A 246 -17.68 -4.33 2.13
C VAL A 246 -19.08 -4.16 1.56
N ALA A 247 -19.48 -4.97 0.59
CA ALA A 247 -20.82 -4.93 0.01
C ALA A 247 -21.93 -5.19 1.04
N MET A 248 -21.67 -6.05 2.02
CA MET A 248 -22.63 -6.34 3.12
C MET A 248 -22.93 -5.10 3.97
N ALA A 249 -22.00 -4.16 4.07
CA ALA A 249 -22.20 -2.90 4.78
C ALA A 249 -22.91 -1.82 3.93
N ASN A 250 -23.11 -2.07 2.64
CA ASN A 250 -23.82 -1.20 1.69
C ASN A 250 -23.38 0.29 1.74
N PRO A 251 -22.07 0.60 1.53
CA PRO A 251 -21.61 1.97 1.55
C PRO A 251 -22.25 2.81 0.45
N ALA A 252 -22.60 4.06 0.77
CA ALA A 252 -23.33 4.96 -0.11
C ALA A 252 -22.42 5.63 -1.15
N PHE A 253 -21.13 5.83 -0.81
CA PHE A 253 -20.23 6.63 -1.63
C PHE A 253 -18.75 6.33 -1.29
N LEU A 254 -17.85 6.71 -2.20
CA LEU A 254 -16.42 6.62 -1.99
C LEU A 254 -15.72 7.88 -2.49
N LEU A 255 -14.69 8.30 -1.75
CA LEU A 255 -13.71 9.30 -2.16
C LEU A 255 -12.29 8.73 -1.97
N ASN A 256 -11.54 8.59 -3.05
CA ASN A 256 -10.14 8.17 -3.01
C ASN A 256 -9.22 9.24 -3.57
N THR A 257 -8.14 9.51 -2.86
CA THR A 257 -7.04 10.36 -3.32
C THR A 257 -5.99 9.54 -4.07
N LEU A 258 -5.29 10.19 -5.01
CA LEU A 258 -4.11 9.67 -5.69
C LEU A 258 -2.94 10.61 -5.40
N LEU A 259 -1.90 10.07 -4.77
CA LEU A 259 -0.78 10.84 -4.23
C LEU A 259 0.53 10.48 -4.93
N THR A 260 1.37 11.48 -5.12
CA THR A 260 2.76 11.29 -5.55
C THR A 260 3.60 10.64 -4.44
N PRO A 261 4.82 10.14 -4.73
CA PRO A 261 5.73 9.61 -3.71
C PRO A 261 6.09 10.61 -2.59
N ASP A 262 6.09 11.90 -2.88
CA ASP A 262 6.29 12.99 -1.92
C ASP A 262 4.98 13.49 -1.27
N LYS A 263 3.92 12.65 -1.32
CA LYS A 263 2.63 12.86 -0.66
C LYS A 263 1.82 14.07 -1.16
N LYS A 264 2.06 14.54 -2.36
CA LYS A 264 1.25 15.61 -2.97
C LYS A 264 0.06 15.01 -3.73
N LEU A 265 -1.10 15.61 -3.56
CA LEU A 265 -2.30 15.23 -4.30
C LEU A 265 -2.14 15.59 -5.78
N PHE A 266 -2.31 14.60 -6.68
CA PHE A 266 -2.28 14.85 -8.12
C PHE A 266 -3.59 14.50 -8.83
N ASP A 267 -4.40 13.61 -8.25
CA ASP A 267 -5.76 13.29 -8.73
C ASP A 267 -6.60 12.74 -7.58
N ALA A 268 -7.89 12.62 -7.82
CA ALA A 268 -8.85 11.98 -6.93
C ALA A 268 -9.97 11.36 -7.75
N VAL A 269 -10.73 10.46 -7.15
CA VAL A 269 -12.00 9.94 -7.68
C VAL A 269 -13.05 9.96 -6.60
N ALA A 270 -14.30 10.18 -7.00
CA ALA A 270 -15.45 10.10 -6.13
C ALA A 270 -16.58 9.36 -6.85
N GLY A 271 -17.52 8.73 -6.12
CA GLY A 271 -18.68 8.11 -6.74
C GLY A 271 -19.09 6.76 -6.14
N ASP A 272 -19.68 5.90 -6.98
CA ASP A 272 -19.97 4.51 -6.60
C ASP A 272 -18.70 3.82 -6.12
N TRP A 273 -18.78 3.16 -4.97
CA TRP A 273 -17.59 2.70 -4.27
C TRP A 273 -16.79 1.62 -5.03
N ARG A 274 -17.42 0.85 -5.92
CA ARG A 274 -16.74 -0.11 -6.78
C ARG A 274 -16.20 0.54 -8.04
N ALA A 275 -17.07 1.27 -8.77
CA ALA A 275 -16.69 1.88 -10.04
C ALA A 275 -15.59 2.94 -9.84
N ALA A 276 -15.73 3.83 -8.87
CA ALA A 276 -14.72 4.84 -8.56
C ALA A 276 -13.41 4.22 -8.04
N HIS A 277 -13.47 3.17 -7.20
CA HIS A 277 -12.26 2.48 -6.76
C HIS A 277 -11.52 1.86 -7.95
N ARG A 278 -12.22 1.16 -8.86
CA ARG A 278 -11.60 0.53 -10.04
C ARG A 278 -10.94 1.58 -10.94
N GLU A 279 -11.65 2.66 -11.26
CA GLU A 279 -11.09 3.75 -12.06
C GLU A 279 -9.85 4.37 -11.39
N ALA A 280 -9.86 4.56 -10.07
CA ALA A 280 -8.70 5.05 -9.34
C ALA A 280 -7.51 4.09 -9.43
N CYS A 281 -7.74 2.77 -9.33
CA CYS A 281 -6.71 1.75 -9.49
C CYS A 281 -6.11 1.79 -10.90
N ASP A 282 -6.93 1.96 -11.92
CA ASP A 282 -6.49 2.03 -13.32
C ASP A 282 -5.70 3.31 -13.58
N ARG A 283 -6.13 4.47 -13.05
CA ARG A 283 -5.38 5.74 -13.12
C ARG A 283 -4.03 5.62 -12.44
N TYR A 284 -4.00 5.06 -11.23
CA TYR A 284 -2.77 4.84 -10.47
C TYR A 284 -1.81 3.91 -11.22
N ALA A 285 -2.33 2.78 -11.71
CA ALA A 285 -1.55 1.79 -12.45
C ALA A 285 -0.93 2.37 -13.74
N ARG A 286 -1.65 3.22 -14.49
CA ARG A 286 -1.12 3.89 -15.69
C ARG A 286 0.13 4.73 -15.44
N ILE A 287 0.32 5.20 -14.20
CA ILE A 287 1.44 6.05 -13.78
C ILE A 287 2.56 5.21 -13.16
N PHE A 288 2.20 4.33 -12.24
CA PHE A 288 3.15 3.66 -11.36
C PHE A 288 3.52 2.23 -11.78
N ARG A 289 2.87 1.66 -12.80
CA ARG A 289 3.39 0.46 -13.47
C ARG A 289 4.49 0.86 -14.44
N ALA A 290 5.59 0.13 -14.37
CA ALA A 290 6.71 0.33 -15.27
C ALA A 290 7.04 -0.98 -15.98
N ARG A 291 6.90 -1.00 -17.31
CA ARG A 291 7.32 -2.15 -18.11
C ARG A 291 8.85 -2.23 -18.16
N VAL A 292 9.37 -3.42 -17.96
CA VAL A 292 10.78 -3.76 -18.19
C VAL A 292 10.83 -4.85 -19.25
N ALA A 293 11.72 -4.69 -20.23
CA ALA A 293 11.82 -5.62 -21.36
C ALA A 293 12.19 -7.05 -20.92
N ARG A 294 12.93 -7.17 -19.81
CA ARG A 294 13.30 -8.43 -19.17
C ARG A 294 13.71 -8.18 -17.73
N ARG A 295 13.65 -9.21 -16.92
CA ARG A 295 14.25 -9.21 -15.58
C ARG A 295 15.76 -9.02 -15.68
N SER A 296 16.35 -8.48 -14.62
CA SER A 296 17.79 -8.19 -14.56
C SER A 296 18.49 -9.12 -13.57
N PRO A 297 19.70 -9.59 -13.88
CA PRO A 297 20.52 -10.32 -12.91
C PRO A 297 20.95 -9.45 -11.73
N PHE A 298 20.92 -8.10 -11.88
CA PHE A 298 21.34 -7.16 -10.85
C PHE A 298 20.39 -5.99 -10.73
N VAL A 299 19.76 -5.84 -9.56
CA VAL A 299 18.82 -4.77 -9.25
C VAL A 299 19.25 -4.03 -8.00
N ILE A 300 19.16 -2.69 -8.03
CA ILE A 300 19.36 -1.82 -6.88
C ILE A 300 18.05 -1.06 -6.63
N ALA A 301 17.48 -1.17 -5.44
CA ALA A 301 16.21 -0.58 -5.12
C ALA A 301 16.26 0.17 -3.79
N SER A 302 15.60 1.34 -3.72
CA SER A 302 15.33 2.02 -2.45
C SER A 302 13.88 1.79 -2.04
N ALA A 303 13.66 1.56 -0.76
CA ALA A 303 12.31 1.51 -0.19
C ALA A 303 11.58 2.86 -0.23
N GLY A 304 12.34 3.95 -0.47
CA GLY A 304 11.80 5.30 -0.63
C GLY A 304 12.09 6.22 0.57
N GLY A 305 12.97 5.80 1.50
CA GLY A 305 13.32 6.56 2.69
C GLY A 305 12.18 6.66 3.72
N TRP A 306 12.43 7.43 4.77
CA TRP A 306 11.45 7.63 5.85
C TRP A 306 10.17 8.31 5.36
N PRO A 307 8.98 7.85 5.78
CA PRO A 307 8.69 6.73 6.70
C PRO A 307 8.51 5.37 6.01
N LYS A 308 8.80 5.22 4.73
CA LYS A 308 8.60 3.97 3.98
C LYS A 308 9.55 2.86 4.39
N ASP A 309 10.74 3.22 4.84
CA ASP A 309 11.78 2.31 5.31
C ASP A 309 11.94 2.29 6.84
N ILE A 310 10.94 2.79 7.57
CA ILE A 310 11.01 2.88 9.04
C ILE A 310 11.23 1.51 9.70
N ASN A 311 10.68 0.44 9.12
CA ASN A 311 10.85 -0.94 9.59
C ASN A 311 10.72 -1.95 8.45
N VAL A 312 11.05 -3.21 8.72
CA VAL A 312 11.05 -4.28 7.72
C VAL A 312 9.66 -4.51 7.11
N ILE A 313 8.59 -4.49 7.90
CA ILE A 313 7.21 -4.69 7.41
C ILE A 313 6.83 -3.62 6.37
N GLN A 314 7.23 -2.37 6.57
CA GLN A 314 6.97 -1.31 5.59
C GLN A 314 7.86 -1.45 4.36
N SER A 315 9.15 -1.75 4.56
CA SER A 315 10.15 -1.95 3.49
C SER A 315 9.84 -3.17 2.63
N HIS A 316 9.16 -4.19 3.16
CA HIS A 316 8.74 -5.38 2.43
C HIS A 316 7.92 -5.06 1.17
N LYS A 317 7.18 -3.95 1.13
CA LYS A 317 6.43 -3.52 -0.06
C LYS A 317 7.37 -3.21 -1.24
N ALA A 318 8.50 -2.57 -0.94
CA ALA A 318 9.54 -2.30 -1.92
C ALA A 318 10.26 -3.59 -2.33
N LEU A 319 10.54 -4.48 -1.39
CA LEU A 319 11.08 -5.82 -1.68
C LEU A 319 10.16 -6.58 -2.64
N ASP A 320 8.84 -6.60 -2.38
CA ASP A 320 7.85 -7.29 -3.23
C ASP A 320 7.83 -6.75 -4.66
N ASN A 321 7.88 -5.43 -4.80
CA ASN A 321 7.90 -4.78 -6.09
C ASN A 321 9.24 -5.02 -6.82
N ALA A 322 10.38 -4.76 -6.17
CA ALA A 322 11.70 -4.89 -6.77
C ALA A 322 12.02 -6.33 -7.18
N PHE A 323 11.60 -7.32 -6.40
CA PHE A 323 11.77 -8.75 -6.72
C PHE A 323 11.21 -9.14 -8.08
N ARG A 324 10.16 -8.44 -8.58
CA ARG A 324 9.58 -8.71 -9.90
C ARG A 324 10.51 -8.37 -11.06
N ALA A 325 11.49 -7.50 -10.81
CA ALA A 325 12.47 -7.07 -11.79
C ALA A 325 13.76 -7.91 -11.75
N VAL A 326 13.90 -8.81 -10.76
CA VAL A 326 15.10 -9.64 -10.58
C VAL A 326 14.91 -10.99 -11.27
N GLU A 327 15.93 -11.47 -11.95
CA GLU A 327 16.00 -12.84 -12.49
C GLU A 327 16.06 -13.87 -11.32
N PRO A 328 15.53 -15.08 -11.51
CA PRO A 328 15.74 -16.16 -10.53
C PRO A 328 17.24 -16.36 -10.25
N GLY A 329 17.63 -16.34 -8.97
CA GLY A 329 19.02 -16.45 -8.55
C GLY A 329 19.86 -15.18 -8.71
N GLY A 330 19.31 -14.11 -9.27
CA GLY A 330 19.98 -12.80 -9.37
C GLY A 330 20.21 -12.12 -8.03
N VAL A 331 20.78 -10.92 -8.04
CA VAL A 331 21.09 -10.12 -6.85
C VAL A 331 20.20 -8.89 -6.79
N LEU A 332 19.59 -8.67 -5.63
CA LEU A 332 18.81 -7.47 -5.29
C LEU A 332 19.47 -6.76 -4.10
N ILE A 333 20.02 -5.57 -4.32
CA ILE A 333 20.38 -4.67 -3.23
C ILE A 333 19.13 -3.85 -2.87
N LEU A 334 18.67 -3.98 -1.63
CA LEU A 334 17.55 -3.19 -1.09
C LEU A 334 18.07 -2.21 -0.04
N LEU A 335 17.89 -0.91 -0.28
CA LEU A 335 18.18 0.14 0.68
C LEU A 335 16.95 0.42 1.53
N ALA A 336 17.01 0.10 2.83
CA ALA A 336 15.94 0.31 3.80
C ALA A 336 16.55 0.40 5.20
N GLU A 337 16.53 1.58 5.82
CA GLU A 337 17.21 1.82 7.12
C GLU A 337 16.66 0.92 8.22
N CYS A 338 15.32 0.74 8.29
CA CYS A 338 14.65 -0.07 9.31
C CYS A 338 14.98 0.37 10.76
N ALA A 339 15.02 1.70 11.00
CA ALA A 339 15.39 2.27 12.31
C ALA A 339 14.50 1.80 13.46
N ASP A 340 13.21 1.49 13.21
CA ASP A 340 12.26 0.90 14.16
C ASP A 340 12.23 -0.64 14.09
N GLY A 341 13.30 -1.28 13.64
CA GLY A 341 13.44 -2.73 13.59
C GLY A 341 12.42 -3.39 12.65
N PHE A 342 11.66 -4.34 13.16
CA PHE A 342 10.75 -5.17 12.34
C PHE A 342 9.36 -4.59 12.17
N GLY A 343 8.91 -3.67 13.02
CA GLY A 343 7.59 -3.06 13.01
C GLY A 343 6.50 -3.84 13.76
N SER A 344 6.72 -5.11 14.08
CA SER A 344 5.84 -5.91 14.95
C SER A 344 6.60 -7.10 15.53
N PRO A 345 6.43 -7.41 16.84
CA PRO A 345 6.99 -8.61 17.44
C PRO A 345 6.44 -9.90 16.80
N ASN A 346 5.20 -9.87 16.28
CA ASN A 346 4.56 -10.99 15.61
C ASN A 346 5.09 -11.25 14.19
N PHE A 347 6.07 -10.50 13.72
CA PHE A 347 6.70 -10.72 12.42
C PHE A 347 7.98 -11.54 12.54
N PHE A 348 8.91 -11.13 13.41
CA PHE A 348 10.27 -11.69 13.42
C PHE A 348 10.34 -13.13 13.94
N HIS A 349 9.44 -13.54 14.85
CA HIS A 349 9.45 -14.91 15.38
C HIS A 349 9.21 -15.98 14.30
N TRP A 350 8.61 -15.63 13.16
CA TRP A 350 8.38 -16.55 12.05
C TRP A 350 9.68 -16.99 11.37
N PHE A 351 10.75 -16.21 11.47
CA PHE A 351 12.07 -16.57 10.93
C PHE A 351 12.84 -17.58 11.81
N ARG A 352 12.15 -18.25 12.74
CA ARG A 352 12.64 -19.53 13.31
C ARG A 352 12.59 -20.65 12.29
N PHE A 353 11.81 -20.52 11.23
CA PHE A 353 11.81 -21.41 10.08
C PHE A 353 12.77 -20.86 9.02
N GLU A 354 13.66 -21.72 8.54
CA GLU A 354 14.59 -21.39 7.46
C GLU A 354 13.98 -21.72 6.09
N ASP A 355 13.04 -22.67 6.02
CA ASP A 355 12.34 -23.09 4.81
C ASP A 355 10.95 -22.40 4.71
N PRO A 356 10.66 -21.66 3.62
CA PRO A 356 9.36 -21.08 3.40
C PRO A 356 8.20 -22.09 3.43
N ALA A 357 8.42 -23.32 2.99
CA ALA A 357 7.38 -24.36 2.98
C ALA A 357 7.02 -24.81 4.41
N GLN A 358 8.01 -24.95 5.30
CA GLN A 358 7.76 -25.27 6.71
C GLN A 358 7.04 -24.10 7.42
N LEU A 359 7.45 -22.86 7.15
CA LEU A 359 6.78 -21.68 7.67
C LEU A 359 5.32 -21.64 7.20
N GLU A 360 5.06 -21.95 5.93
CA GLU A 360 3.71 -21.96 5.37
C GLU A 360 2.81 -23.00 6.05
N VAL A 361 3.30 -24.21 6.29
CA VAL A 361 2.53 -25.26 6.99
C VAL A 361 2.09 -24.79 8.36
N GLU A 362 3.01 -24.23 9.16
CA GLU A 362 2.69 -23.70 10.48
C GLU A 362 1.75 -22.50 10.40
N LEU A 363 1.96 -21.58 9.44
CA LEU A 363 1.13 -20.41 9.26
C LEU A 363 -0.30 -20.76 8.83
N ARG A 364 -0.48 -21.80 8.03
CA ARG A 364 -1.82 -22.28 7.64
C ARG A 364 -2.57 -22.92 8.82
N ALA A 365 -1.86 -23.59 9.73
CA ALA A 365 -2.44 -24.19 10.92
C ALA A 365 -2.77 -23.13 11.99
N ASN A 366 -1.91 -22.15 12.16
CA ASN A 366 -1.94 -21.12 13.24
C ASN A 366 -1.76 -19.73 12.65
N TYR A 367 -2.72 -19.26 11.85
CA TYR A 367 -2.59 -18.00 11.15
C TYR A 367 -2.52 -16.80 12.11
N GLN A 368 -1.49 -15.99 11.91
CA GLN A 368 -1.31 -14.72 12.58
C GLN A 368 -0.98 -13.62 11.54
N ILE A 369 -1.56 -12.44 11.73
CA ILE A 369 -1.24 -11.27 10.90
C ILE A 369 0.27 -10.99 10.98
N TYR A 370 0.86 -10.64 9.86
CA TYR A 370 2.30 -10.53 9.55
C TYR A 370 3.04 -11.85 9.29
N GLY A 371 2.50 -13.02 9.64
CA GLY A 371 3.08 -14.30 9.23
C GLY A 371 3.14 -14.47 7.70
N GLN A 372 2.11 -14.05 6.98
CA GLN A 372 2.12 -14.03 5.51
C GLN A 372 3.17 -13.06 4.94
N THR A 373 3.51 -11.98 5.67
CA THR A 373 4.57 -11.05 5.26
C THR A 373 5.94 -11.69 5.48
N ALA A 374 6.13 -12.39 6.59
CA ALA A 374 7.36 -13.14 6.86
C ALA A 374 7.57 -14.25 5.83
N HIS A 375 6.53 -15.05 5.54
CA HIS A 375 6.56 -16.06 4.49
C HIS A 375 6.95 -15.46 3.12
N ALA A 376 6.30 -14.35 2.73
CA ALA A 376 6.61 -13.66 1.49
C ALA A 376 8.04 -13.08 1.46
N THR A 377 8.58 -12.64 2.58
CA THR A 377 9.96 -12.16 2.71
C THR A 377 10.95 -13.31 2.51
N LEU A 378 10.75 -14.40 3.24
CA LEU A 378 11.62 -15.58 3.18
C LEU A 378 11.60 -16.22 1.78
N THR A 379 10.41 -16.34 1.17
CA THR A 379 10.27 -16.84 -0.21
C THR A 379 11.09 -16.03 -1.21
N LYS A 380 11.15 -14.69 -1.07
CA LYS A 380 11.94 -13.83 -1.95
C LYS A 380 13.44 -13.95 -1.69
N ALA A 381 13.84 -14.07 -0.43
CA ALA A 381 15.22 -14.31 -0.06
C ALA A 381 15.75 -15.66 -0.60
N HIS A 382 14.87 -16.66 -0.78
CA HIS A 382 15.21 -17.92 -1.45
C HIS A 382 15.18 -17.83 -2.99
N GLY A 383 14.36 -16.90 -3.55
CA GLY A 383 14.22 -16.75 -5.00
C GLY A 383 15.34 -15.94 -5.67
N CYS A 384 16.02 -15.07 -4.90
CA CYS A 384 17.20 -14.31 -5.34
C CYS A 384 18.06 -13.97 -4.13
N ARG A 385 19.30 -13.53 -4.34
CA ARG A 385 20.15 -13.03 -3.26
C ARG A 385 19.76 -11.60 -2.90
N VAL A 386 19.05 -11.43 -1.80
CA VAL A 386 18.72 -10.09 -1.27
C VAL A 386 19.85 -9.62 -0.36
N ILE A 387 20.49 -8.49 -0.70
CA ILE A 387 21.45 -7.79 0.16
C ILE A 387 20.72 -6.59 0.75
N LEU A 388 20.49 -6.60 2.05
CA LEU A 388 19.76 -5.55 2.75
C LEU A 388 20.74 -4.55 3.36
N VAL A 389 20.69 -3.32 2.89
CA VAL A 389 21.37 -2.19 3.52
C VAL A 389 20.45 -1.62 4.58
N SER A 390 20.80 -1.81 5.86
CA SER A 390 19.95 -1.41 6.99
C SER A 390 20.73 -1.14 8.26
N SER A 391 20.06 -0.63 9.29
CA SER A 391 20.58 -0.47 10.66
C SER A 391 20.38 -1.71 11.55
N LEU A 392 19.74 -2.77 11.01
CA LEU A 392 19.56 -4.03 11.73
C LEU A 392 20.89 -4.73 11.98
N SER A 393 20.97 -5.53 13.04
CA SER A 393 22.14 -6.36 13.29
C SER A 393 22.33 -7.42 12.19
N PRO A 394 23.58 -7.82 11.87
CA PRO A 394 23.82 -8.84 10.84
C PRO A 394 23.05 -10.13 11.06
N GLY A 395 23.02 -10.63 12.31
CA GLY A 395 22.32 -11.87 12.63
C GLY A 395 20.79 -11.80 12.45
N GLU A 396 20.19 -10.62 12.63
CA GLU A 396 18.76 -10.41 12.34
C GLU A 396 18.45 -10.49 10.84
N VAL A 397 19.32 -9.89 10.03
CA VAL A 397 19.18 -9.91 8.56
C VAL A 397 19.39 -11.33 8.01
N GLU A 398 20.40 -12.04 8.52
CA GLU A 398 20.71 -13.43 8.14
C GLU A 398 19.55 -14.37 8.50
N ARG A 399 18.93 -14.21 9.67
CA ARG A 399 17.73 -14.99 10.04
C ARG A 399 16.56 -14.80 9.10
N MET A 400 16.44 -13.65 8.43
CA MET A 400 15.45 -13.41 7.40
C MET A 400 15.82 -14.00 6.03
N GLY A 401 16.95 -14.75 5.94
CA GLY A 401 17.47 -15.35 4.71
C GLY A 401 18.18 -14.34 3.80
N MET A 402 18.52 -13.15 4.29
CA MET A 402 19.13 -12.08 3.52
C MET A 402 20.61 -11.90 3.88
N THR A 403 21.35 -11.21 3.04
CA THR A 403 22.75 -10.83 3.28
C THR A 403 22.78 -9.42 3.87
N PRO A 404 23.37 -9.20 5.09
CA PRO A 404 23.45 -7.87 5.67
C PRO A 404 24.46 -6.98 4.95
N ALA A 405 24.23 -5.67 4.95
CA ALA A 405 25.21 -4.65 4.59
C ALA A 405 24.91 -3.36 5.36
N SER A 406 25.97 -2.64 5.78
CA SER A 406 25.88 -1.38 6.51
C SER A 406 25.88 -0.16 5.58
N SER A 407 26.28 -0.34 4.31
CA SER A 407 26.35 0.71 3.30
C SER A 407 26.14 0.15 1.89
N LEU A 408 25.86 1.05 0.93
CA LEU A 408 25.77 0.67 -0.47
C LEU A 408 27.12 0.13 -0.98
N ASP A 409 28.26 0.72 -0.58
CA ASP A 409 29.58 0.25 -0.99
C ASP A 409 29.86 -1.19 -0.51
N GLU A 410 29.47 -1.52 0.71
CA GLU A 410 29.59 -2.89 1.21
C GLU A 410 28.65 -3.84 0.44
N ALA A 411 27.42 -3.40 0.17
CA ALA A 411 26.46 -4.18 -0.60
C ALA A 411 26.94 -4.45 -2.03
N LEU A 412 27.58 -3.47 -2.69
CA LEU A 412 28.16 -3.63 -4.02
C LEU A 412 29.30 -4.65 -4.02
N LYS A 413 30.20 -4.63 -3.06
CA LYS A 413 31.27 -5.63 -2.93
C LYS A 413 30.71 -7.04 -2.75
N LYS A 414 29.64 -7.19 -1.95
CA LYS A 414 28.94 -8.48 -1.75
C LYS A 414 28.21 -8.93 -3.01
N ALA A 415 27.63 -8.00 -3.76
CA ALA A 415 27.00 -8.29 -5.05
C ALA A 415 28.04 -8.74 -6.10
N GLU A 416 29.20 -8.05 -6.19
CA GLU A 416 30.30 -8.41 -7.06
C GLU A 416 30.86 -9.80 -6.73
N ALA A 417 31.05 -10.10 -5.44
CA ALA A 417 31.48 -11.44 -5.02
C ALA A 417 30.46 -12.53 -5.35
N ALA A 418 29.19 -12.21 -5.46
CA ALA A 418 28.14 -13.16 -5.82
C ALA A 418 27.98 -13.36 -7.34
N LEU A 419 28.20 -12.31 -8.12
CA LEU A 419 28.00 -12.31 -9.58
C LEU A 419 29.31 -12.53 -10.35
N GLY A 420 30.47 -12.41 -9.70
CA GLY A 420 31.78 -12.42 -10.30
C GLY A 420 32.17 -11.06 -10.90
N GLU A 421 31.26 -10.42 -11.58
CA GLU A 421 31.36 -9.08 -12.17
C GLU A 421 30.00 -8.38 -12.00
N LEU A 422 30.00 -7.06 -11.79
CA LEU A 422 28.74 -6.31 -11.69
C LEU A 422 28.21 -5.99 -13.10
N PRO A 423 27.10 -6.62 -13.53
CA PRO A 423 26.46 -6.21 -14.77
C PRO A 423 25.78 -4.84 -14.62
N PRO A 424 25.39 -4.19 -15.74
CA PRO A 424 24.61 -2.96 -15.69
C PRO A 424 23.38 -3.08 -14.77
N PRO A 425 23.26 -2.23 -13.73
CA PRO A 425 22.16 -2.36 -12.78
C PRO A 425 20.83 -1.86 -13.34
N LEU A 426 19.75 -2.53 -12.97
CA LEU A 426 18.41 -1.97 -13.02
C LEU A 426 18.15 -1.25 -11.70
N VAL A 427 17.88 0.05 -11.74
CA VAL A 427 17.75 0.90 -10.54
C VAL A 427 16.30 1.33 -10.34
N ILE A 428 15.76 1.12 -9.14
CA ILE A 428 14.39 1.49 -8.75
C ILE A 428 14.45 2.45 -7.56
N PRO A 429 14.51 3.78 -7.79
CA PRO A 429 14.67 4.76 -6.71
C PRO A 429 13.52 4.79 -5.71
N ASP A 430 12.31 4.43 -6.16
CA ASP A 430 11.07 4.47 -5.37
C ASP A 430 10.31 3.14 -5.46
N ALA A 431 10.97 2.04 -5.11
CA ALA A 431 10.40 0.69 -5.23
C ALA A 431 9.12 0.49 -4.38
N GLY A 432 8.91 1.30 -3.34
CA GLY A 432 7.67 1.29 -2.57
C GLY A 432 6.43 1.77 -3.33
N TYR A 433 6.62 2.43 -4.48
CA TYR A 433 5.53 2.98 -5.32
C TYR A 433 5.48 2.36 -6.71
N VAL A 434 6.62 2.09 -7.32
CA VAL A 434 6.71 1.57 -8.69
C VAL A 434 6.51 0.07 -8.70
N LEU A 435 5.67 -0.40 -9.60
CA LEU A 435 5.44 -1.83 -9.85
C LEU A 435 6.10 -2.22 -11.18
N PRO A 436 7.27 -2.86 -11.16
CA PRO A 436 7.88 -3.40 -12.37
C PRO A 436 7.04 -4.57 -12.93
N GLU A 437 6.85 -4.58 -14.23
CA GLU A 437 6.26 -5.70 -14.98
C GLU A 437 7.24 -6.10 -16.08
N ALA A 438 7.85 -7.27 -15.93
CA ALA A 438 8.63 -7.90 -16.98
C ALA A 438 7.70 -8.69 -17.89
N ASP A 439 7.96 -8.61 -19.19
CA ASP A 439 7.26 -9.37 -20.22
C ASP A 439 7.52 -10.87 -20.09
#